data_a07d0fc1832a39a9186513bdc4e15095
#
_entry.id   a07d0fc1832a39a9186513bdc4e15095
#
_cell.length_a   1.000
_cell.length_b   1.000
_cell.length_c   1.000
_cell.angle_alpha   90.00
_cell.angle_beta   90.00
_cell.angle_gamma   90.00
#
_symmetry.space_group_name_H-M   'P 1'
#
loop_
_entity.id
_entity.type
_entity.pdbx_description
1 polymer ?
#
loop_
_entity_poly.entity_id
_entity_poly.type
_entity_poly.pdbx_seq_one_letter_code
_entity_poly.pdbx_strand_id
1 'polypeptide(L)'
;MPKINKDSLKILPRTKIWIYKFENKNTYFCRFYVGLGHKNYKSGKFEKTLKTKNINDAITKANELYKEWFREHTDTKQQVREHDFDLDIAQPYINYKVRKYKNRTDVKNVDQGLRDKSKWEYMKPMFDEVDYTDLELVEDIINNDLLSQLKDNDKSGNTINKYMSVLTQMFKRAKDRGKVSFIPDTPTQQVINTPRFPYENQELNFINERCRELNNKEIDDFHLHSKDYFNLLRSAGFRPGNEPLSLRRKDCEIISSPNNPDKEYLKYTIWGTKTKPIHNPIANSWFLKHIYPEINERHKEYQNDTDYLLFPHIKNRRTLKHKTGKLFARISKDLKLFYHKGGTRPLYAIRHTYATELYKKGTPVEDIAELMNTSSRMILSVYLGHTDQSLINLAERVPNKFKVVK
;
A
#
# COMPACT_ATOMS: atom_id res chain seq x y z
N MET A 1 -12.86 -38.56 -32.31
CA MET A 1 -13.24 -37.13 -32.09
C MET A 1 -12.07 -36.28 -32.56
N PRO A 2 -12.30 -35.17 -33.23
CA PRO A 2 -11.22 -34.28 -33.66
C PRO A 2 -10.49 -33.75 -32.37
N LYS A 3 -9.15 -33.73 -32.43
CA LYS A 3 -8.32 -33.27 -31.32
C LYS A 3 -8.34 -31.74 -31.26
N ILE A 4 -8.37 -31.20 -30.00
CA ILE A 4 -8.30 -29.78 -29.75
C ILE A 4 -6.83 -29.35 -29.84
N ASN A 5 -6.56 -28.30 -30.59
CA ASN A 5 -5.27 -27.65 -30.61
C ASN A 5 -5.08 -26.89 -29.28
N LYS A 6 -4.19 -27.41 -28.42
CA LYS A 6 -3.94 -26.89 -27.07
C LYS A 6 -3.42 -25.46 -27.07
N ASP A 7 -2.66 -25.07 -28.07
CA ASP A 7 -2.10 -23.69 -28.17
C ASP A 7 -3.15 -22.63 -28.48
N SER A 8 -4.31 -23.08 -28.99
CA SER A 8 -5.46 -22.19 -29.30
C SER A 8 -6.47 -22.12 -28.15
N LEU A 9 -6.30 -22.91 -27.08
CA LEU A 9 -7.26 -22.99 -25.98
C LEU A 9 -7.20 -21.76 -25.09
N LYS A 10 -8.32 -21.05 -24.97
CA LYS A 10 -8.54 -19.98 -24.01
C LYS A 10 -9.79 -20.28 -23.21
N ILE A 11 -9.68 -20.18 -21.89
CA ILE A 11 -10.80 -20.36 -20.97
C ILE A 11 -11.16 -18.97 -20.43
N LEU A 12 -12.41 -18.55 -20.59
CA LEU A 12 -12.90 -17.30 -20.01
C LEU A 12 -13.21 -17.54 -18.52
N PRO A 13 -12.54 -16.85 -17.59
CA PRO A 13 -12.54 -17.23 -16.16
C PRO A 13 -13.94 -17.20 -15.52
N ARG A 14 -14.83 -16.30 -15.96
CA ARG A 14 -16.15 -16.09 -15.35
C ARG A 14 -17.22 -17.06 -15.81
N THR A 15 -17.26 -17.26 -17.10
CA THR A 15 -18.33 -18.06 -17.75
C THR A 15 -17.90 -19.50 -17.94
N LYS A 16 -16.64 -19.84 -17.60
CA LYS A 16 -16.04 -21.14 -17.90
C LYS A 16 -16.24 -21.55 -19.38
N ILE A 17 -16.34 -20.55 -20.27
CA ILE A 17 -16.43 -20.77 -21.72
C ILE A 17 -15.04 -21.14 -22.23
N TRP A 18 -14.95 -22.27 -22.86
CA TRP A 18 -13.74 -22.71 -23.56
C TRP A 18 -13.81 -22.22 -25.00
N ILE A 19 -12.79 -21.52 -25.45
CA ILE A 19 -12.61 -21.05 -26.83
C ILE A 19 -11.37 -21.74 -27.35
N TYR A 20 -11.52 -22.47 -28.46
CA TYR A 20 -10.44 -23.31 -29.00
C TYR A 20 -10.63 -23.56 -30.50
N LYS A 21 -9.57 -24.06 -31.16
CA LYS A 21 -9.60 -24.63 -32.51
C LYS A 21 -9.40 -26.14 -32.46
N PHE A 22 -9.93 -26.86 -33.41
CA PHE A 22 -9.50 -28.23 -33.67
C PHE A 22 -8.25 -28.22 -34.54
N GLU A 23 -7.41 -29.25 -34.46
CA GLU A 23 -6.13 -29.36 -35.19
C GLU A 23 -6.31 -29.21 -36.73
N ASN A 24 -7.43 -29.66 -37.24
CA ASN A 24 -7.77 -29.63 -38.68
C ASN A 24 -8.72 -28.50 -39.07
N LYS A 25 -8.97 -27.51 -38.20
CA LYS A 25 -9.89 -26.40 -38.47
C LYS A 25 -9.28 -25.05 -38.08
N ASN A 26 -9.47 -24.09 -38.98
CA ASN A 26 -8.91 -22.75 -38.85
C ASN A 26 -9.83 -21.74 -38.14
N THR A 27 -11.03 -22.17 -37.76
CA THR A 27 -12.03 -21.35 -37.07
C THR A 27 -12.13 -21.72 -35.61
N TYR A 28 -12.46 -20.74 -34.76
CA TYR A 28 -12.70 -20.97 -33.35
C TYR A 28 -14.05 -21.61 -33.07
N PHE A 29 -14.10 -22.40 -32.00
CA PHE A 29 -15.29 -22.99 -31.39
C PHE A 29 -15.41 -22.49 -29.96
N CYS A 30 -16.64 -22.41 -29.45
CA CYS A 30 -16.88 -22.25 -28.03
C CYS A 30 -17.57 -23.46 -27.43
N ARG A 31 -17.27 -23.75 -26.17
CA ARG A 31 -17.92 -24.77 -25.35
C ARG A 31 -18.16 -24.24 -23.97
N PHE A 32 -19.34 -24.46 -23.40
CA PHE A 32 -19.66 -24.18 -22.00
C PHE A 32 -20.59 -25.26 -21.44
N TYR A 33 -20.64 -25.31 -20.11
CA TYR A 33 -21.44 -26.30 -19.40
C TYR A 33 -22.88 -25.79 -19.23
N VAL A 34 -23.87 -26.65 -19.50
CA VAL A 34 -25.30 -26.33 -19.48
C VAL A 34 -26.11 -27.22 -18.53
N GLY A 35 -25.41 -28.02 -17.71
CA GLY A 35 -26.03 -28.97 -16.77
C GLY A 35 -26.23 -30.38 -17.34
N LEU A 36 -26.07 -31.39 -16.48
CA LEU A 36 -26.35 -32.78 -16.84
C LEU A 36 -27.86 -32.99 -16.97
N GLY A 37 -28.27 -33.68 -18.04
CA GLY A 37 -29.71 -34.01 -18.30
C GLY A 37 -30.46 -32.97 -19.11
N HIS A 38 -29.80 -31.94 -19.66
CA HIS A 38 -30.45 -31.02 -20.55
C HIS A 38 -31.01 -31.73 -21.80
N LYS A 39 -32.30 -31.49 -22.16
CA LYS A 39 -33.00 -32.23 -23.24
C LYS A 39 -32.25 -32.25 -24.55
N ASN A 40 -31.58 -31.14 -24.91
CA ASN A 40 -30.89 -30.98 -26.20
C ASN A 40 -29.36 -31.27 -26.10
N TYR A 41 -28.81 -31.39 -24.90
CA TYR A 41 -27.35 -31.58 -24.66
C TYR A 41 -27.07 -32.65 -23.64
N LYS A 42 -27.25 -33.92 -24.01
CA LYS A 42 -27.08 -35.11 -23.13
C LYS A 42 -25.74 -35.15 -22.42
N SER A 43 -24.68 -34.57 -23.01
CA SER A 43 -23.35 -34.46 -22.38
C SER A 43 -23.21 -33.31 -21.39
N GLY A 44 -24.26 -32.50 -21.17
CA GLY A 44 -24.19 -31.30 -20.36
C GLY A 44 -23.33 -30.18 -20.94
N LYS A 45 -22.96 -30.26 -22.21
CA LYS A 45 -22.05 -29.30 -22.85
C LYS A 45 -22.67 -28.73 -24.11
N PHE A 46 -22.74 -27.40 -24.19
CA PHE A 46 -23.04 -26.65 -25.42
C PHE A 46 -21.73 -26.47 -26.20
N GLU A 47 -21.74 -26.76 -27.49
CA GLU A 47 -20.58 -26.54 -28.37
C GLU A 47 -21.04 -25.97 -29.70
N LYS A 48 -20.44 -24.85 -30.14
CA LYS A 48 -20.79 -24.20 -31.41
C LYS A 48 -19.55 -23.57 -32.06
N THR A 49 -19.52 -23.57 -33.41
CA THR A 49 -18.51 -22.83 -34.16
C THR A 49 -18.78 -21.32 -34.12
N LEU A 50 -17.74 -20.53 -33.95
CA LEU A 50 -17.80 -19.06 -33.89
C LEU A 50 -17.62 -18.43 -35.30
N LYS A 51 -17.30 -19.24 -36.31
CA LYS A 51 -17.09 -18.79 -37.70
C LYS A 51 -16.12 -17.62 -37.84
N THR A 52 -15.12 -17.53 -36.97
CA THR A 52 -14.05 -16.53 -37.03
C THR A 52 -12.69 -17.16 -36.84
N LYS A 53 -11.66 -16.51 -37.40
CA LYS A 53 -10.24 -16.87 -37.23
C LYS A 53 -9.55 -15.97 -36.22
N ASN A 54 -10.16 -14.85 -35.83
CA ASN A 54 -9.65 -13.87 -34.89
C ASN A 54 -10.07 -14.22 -33.46
N ILE A 55 -9.13 -14.24 -32.53
CA ILE A 55 -9.40 -14.60 -31.13
C ILE A 55 -10.28 -13.59 -30.40
N ASN A 56 -10.11 -12.28 -30.65
CA ASN A 56 -10.90 -11.24 -30.00
C ASN A 56 -12.36 -11.28 -30.44
N ASP A 57 -12.60 -11.46 -31.75
CA ASP A 57 -13.95 -11.69 -32.27
C ASP A 57 -14.56 -12.99 -31.73
N ALA A 58 -13.74 -14.02 -31.54
CA ALA A 58 -14.18 -15.28 -30.97
C ALA A 58 -14.63 -15.10 -29.51
N ILE A 59 -13.92 -14.31 -28.72
CA ILE A 59 -14.28 -14.00 -27.32
C ILE A 59 -15.62 -13.24 -27.28
N THR A 60 -15.79 -12.22 -28.12
CA THR A 60 -17.02 -11.43 -28.20
C THR A 60 -18.20 -12.31 -28.57
N LYS A 61 -18.08 -13.07 -29.64
CA LYS A 61 -19.15 -13.99 -30.12
C LYS A 61 -19.47 -15.12 -29.15
N ALA A 62 -18.46 -15.63 -28.41
CA ALA A 62 -18.67 -16.66 -27.40
C ALA A 62 -19.49 -16.13 -26.23
N ASN A 63 -19.21 -14.90 -25.79
CA ASN A 63 -19.97 -14.24 -24.73
C ASN A 63 -21.39 -13.90 -25.15
N GLU A 64 -21.59 -13.46 -26.40
CA GLU A 64 -22.94 -13.22 -26.98
C GLU A 64 -23.77 -14.50 -27.03
N LEU A 65 -23.21 -15.59 -27.58
CA LEU A 65 -23.84 -16.89 -27.61
C LEU A 65 -24.18 -17.45 -26.23
N TYR A 66 -23.29 -17.26 -25.27
CA TYR A 66 -23.53 -17.65 -23.89
C TYR A 66 -24.73 -16.88 -23.32
N LYS A 67 -24.76 -15.56 -23.49
CA LYS A 67 -25.85 -14.70 -23.02
C LYS A 67 -27.17 -15.04 -23.70
N GLU A 68 -27.15 -15.25 -25.02
CA GLU A 68 -28.33 -15.63 -25.82
C GLU A 68 -28.88 -16.99 -25.36
N TRP A 69 -27.99 -17.98 -25.20
CA TRP A 69 -28.36 -19.30 -24.73
C TRP A 69 -29.04 -19.27 -23.34
N PHE A 70 -28.47 -18.53 -22.38
CA PHE A 70 -29.08 -18.39 -21.09
C PHE A 70 -30.40 -17.62 -21.12
N ARG A 71 -30.58 -16.63 -21.99
CA ARG A 71 -31.86 -15.94 -22.16
C ARG A 71 -32.96 -16.86 -22.69
N GLU A 72 -32.62 -17.76 -23.60
CA GLU A 72 -33.59 -18.66 -24.25
C GLU A 72 -33.98 -19.87 -23.38
N HIS A 73 -33.07 -20.29 -22.48
CA HIS A 73 -33.24 -21.53 -21.72
C HIS A 73 -33.49 -21.34 -20.24
N THR A 74 -33.35 -20.15 -19.70
CA THR A 74 -33.93 -19.78 -18.42
C THR A 74 -35.34 -19.27 -18.68
N ASP A 75 -36.33 -20.09 -18.38
CA ASP A 75 -37.76 -19.72 -18.27
C ASP A 75 -37.97 -18.77 -17.08
N THR A 76 -37.27 -17.66 -17.07
CA THR A 76 -37.45 -16.57 -16.13
C THR A 76 -37.65 -15.31 -16.94
N LYS A 77 -38.97 -14.99 -17.13
CA LYS A 77 -39.39 -13.60 -17.22
C LYS A 77 -38.42 -12.75 -16.41
N GLN A 78 -37.80 -11.75 -17.07
CA GLN A 78 -37.10 -10.65 -16.41
C GLN A 78 -37.11 -10.74 -14.87
N GLN A 79 -36.27 -11.59 -14.27
CA GLN A 79 -35.82 -11.27 -12.93
C GLN A 79 -35.03 -9.98 -13.14
N VAL A 80 -35.69 -8.86 -12.97
CA VAL A 80 -35.09 -7.62 -12.49
C VAL A 80 -34.05 -8.12 -11.49
N ARG A 81 -32.78 -7.81 -11.69
CA ARG A 81 -31.68 -8.23 -10.82
C ARG A 81 -32.12 -7.93 -9.40
N GLU A 82 -32.69 -8.93 -8.73
CA GLU A 82 -33.21 -8.76 -7.37
C GLU A 82 -32.06 -8.38 -6.43
N HIS A 83 -30.83 -8.74 -6.83
CA HIS A 83 -29.64 -8.58 -6.04
C HIS A 83 -28.45 -8.16 -6.92
N ASP A 84 -28.13 -6.85 -6.92
CA ASP A 84 -26.93 -6.30 -7.55
C ASP A 84 -25.93 -5.91 -6.44
N PHE A 85 -24.85 -6.69 -6.31
CA PHE A 85 -23.84 -6.44 -5.28
C PHE A 85 -23.26 -5.03 -5.33
N ASP A 86 -23.00 -4.50 -6.55
CA ASP A 86 -22.44 -3.16 -6.70
C ASP A 86 -23.41 -2.10 -6.19
N LEU A 87 -24.68 -2.14 -6.63
CA LEU A 87 -25.69 -1.16 -6.26
C LEU A 87 -26.17 -1.30 -4.82
N ASP A 88 -26.36 -2.52 -4.34
CA ASP A 88 -26.94 -2.80 -3.03
C ASP A 88 -25.96 -2.71 -1.87
N ILE A 89 -24.71 -3.12 -2.10
CA ILE A 89 -23.69 -3.28 -1.04
C ILE A 89 -22.48 -2.36 -1.25
N ALA A 90 -21.82 -2.45 -2.41
CA ALA A 90 -20.51 -1.82 -2.60
C ALA A 90 -20.61 -0.29 -2.71
N GLN A 91 -21.46 0.24 -3.60
CA GLN A 91 -21.63 1.69 -3.76
C GLN A 91 -22.14 2.38 -2.48
N PRO A 92 -23.16 1.86 -1.76
CA PRO A 92 -23.56 2.40 -0.46
C PRO A 92 -22.44 2.42 0.59
N TYR A 93 -21.58 1.39 0.62
CA TYR A 93 -20.42 1.35 1.50
C TYR A 93 -19.38 2.41 1.12
N ILE A 94 -19.01 2.47 -0.16
CA ILE A 94 -18.03 3.44 -0.68
C ILE A 94 -18.51 4.87 -0.45
N ASN A 95 -19.76 5.17 -0.78
CA ASN A 95 -20.35 6.48 -0.58
C ASN A 95 -20.37 6.89 0.90
N TYR A 96 -20.69 5.95 1.80
CA TYR A 96 -20.59 6.18 3.24
C TYR A 96 -19.16 6.52 3.66
N LYS A 97 -18.17 5.77 3.21
CA LYS A 97 -16.75 6.02 3.53
C LYS A 97 -16.29 7.37 3.00
N VAL A 98 -16.62 7.71 1.75
CA VAL A 98 -16.29 9.00 1.16
C VAL A 98 -16.93 10.15 1.95
N ARG A 99 -18.23 10.06 2.28
CA ARG A 99 -18.93 11.09 3.08
C ARG A 99 -18.36 11.21 4.49
N LYS A 100 -18.12 10.07 5.18
CA LYS A 100 -17.56 10.04 6.54
C LYS A 100 -16.23 10.77 6.63
N TYR A 101 -15.42 10.71 5.58
CA TYR A 101 -14.10 11.31 5.57
C TYR A 101 -14.03 12.68 4.88
N LYS A 102 -15.07 13.08 4.11
CA LYS A 102 -15.12 14.37 3.42
C LYS A 102 -15.10 15.57 4.38
N ASN A 103 -15.68 15.40 5.56
CA ASN A 103 -15.80 16.47 6.58
C ASN A 103 -14.64 16.48 7.59
N ARG A 104 -13.66 15.58 7.43
CA ARG A 104 -12.46 15.57 8.26
C ARG A 104 -11.36 16.35 7.56
N THR A 105 -10.88 17.38 8.25
CA THR A 105 -9.77 18.24 7.80
C THR A 105 -8.41 17.52 7.78
N ASP A 106 -8.32 16.32 8.37
CA ASP A 106 -7.13 15.49 8.28
C ASP A 106 -7.08 14.80 6.89
N VAL A 107 -6.17 15.26 6.07
CA VAL A 107 -5.88 14.80 4.69
C VAL A 107 -5.67 13.27 4.58
N LYS A 108 -5.44 12.58 5.71
CA LYS A 108 -5.16 11.14 5.76
C LYS A 108 -6.37 10.25 5.47
N ASN A 109 -7.58 10.73 5.76
CA ASN A 109 -8.79 9.91 5.75
C ASN A 109 -9.67 10.09 4.50
N VAL A 110 -9.55 11.21 3.78
CA VAL A 110 -10.28 11.44 2.52
C VAL A 110 -9.94 10.36 1.47
N ASP A 111 -8.70 9.87 1.49
CA ASP A 111 -8.22 8.83 0.57
C ASP A 111 -8.75 7.41 0.89
N GLN A 112 -9.30 7.15 2.08
CA GLN A 112 -9.68 5.77 2.44
C GLN A 112 -10.88 5.28 1.61
N GLY A 113 -11.89 6.11 1.43
CA GLY A 113 -13.03 5.77 0.57
C GLY A 113 -12.61 5.55 -0.89
N LEU A 114 -11.70 6.37 -1.40
CA LEU A 114 -11.17 6.22 -2.75
C LEU A 114 -10.30 4.97 -2.92
N ARG A 115 -9.52 4.60 -1.89
CA ARG A 115 -8.74 3.35 -1.89
C ARG A 115 -9.63 2.12 -1.84
N ASP A 116 -10.70 2.16 -1.06
CA ASP A 116 -11.67 1.07 -0.99
C ASP A 116 -12.43 0.96 -2.32
N LYS A 117 -12.78 2.09 -2.95
CA LYS A 117 -13.32 2.13 -4.32
C LYS A 117 -12.39 1.46 -5.32
N SER A 118 -11.11 1.81 -5.33
CA SER A 118 -10.13 1.20 -6.25
C SER A 118 -9.97 -0.31 -6.05
N LYS A 119 -10.09 -0.81 -4.81
CA LYS A 119 -10.11 -2.25 -4.56
C LYS A 119 -11.40 -2.90 -5.06
N TRP A 120 -12.52 -2.23 -4.83
CA TRP A 120 -13.81 -2.71 -5.33
C TRP A 120 -13.82 -2.81 -6.85
N GLU A 121 -13.35 -1.81 -7.58
CA GLU A 121 -13.25 -1.85 -9.04
C GLU A 121 -12.44 -3.05 -9.55
N TYR A 122 -11.43 -3.49 -8.79
CA TYR A 122 -10.70 -4.71 -9.10
C TYR A 122 -11.52 -5.98 -8.83
N MET A 123 -12.30 -6.02 -7.73
CA MET A 123 -13.10 -7.17 -7.32
C MET A 123 -14.44 -7.27 -8.06
N LYS A 124 -15.03 -6.12 -8.40
CA LYS A 124 -16.36 -6.01 -9.01
C LYS A 124 -16.63 -7.04 -10.09
N PRO A 125 -15.70 -7.27 -11.05
CA PRO A 125 -15.92 -8.27 -12.08
C PRO A 125 -16.22 -9.69 -11.59
N MET A 126 -15.84 -10.08 -10.39
CA MET A 126 -16.07 -11.42 -9.83
C MET A 126 -17.44 -11.54 -9.16
N PHE A 127 -18.00 -10.40 -8.75
CA PHE A 127 -19.30 -10.29 -8.11
C PHE A 127 -20.42 -9.85 -9.05
N ASP A 128 -20.13 -9.67 -10.34
CA ASP A 128 -21.15 -9.40 -11.35
C ASP A 128 -22.05 -10.64 -11.51
N GLU A 129 -23.35 -10.44 -11.44
CA GLU A 129 -24.39 -11.49 -11.60
C GLU A 129 -24.38 -12.57 -10.48
N VAL A 130 -23.77 -12.25 -9.34
CA VAL A 130 -23.73 -13.14 -8.17
C VAL A 130 -24.89 -12.84 -7.24
N ASP A 131 -25.61 -13.89 -6.82
CA ASP A 131 -26.55 -13.77 -5.71
C ASP A 131 -25.75 -13.62 -4.40
N TYR A 132 -25.63 -12.40 -3.92
CA TYR A 132 -24.89 -12.09 -2.72
C TYR A 132 -25.62 -12.50 -1.43
N THR A 133 -26.85 -13.03 -1.51
CA THR A 133 -27.60 -13.58 -0.38
C THR A 133 -27.26 -15.06 -0.15
N ASP A 134 -26.62 -15.70 -1.10
CA ASP A 134 -26.10 -17.06 -1.00
C ASP A 134 -24.68 -17.05 -0.41
N LEU A 135 -24.56 -17.49 0.86
CA LEU A 135 -23.29 -17.52 1.58
C LEU A 135 -22.26 -18.45 0.91
N GLU A 136 -22.69 -19.65 0.51
CA GLU A 136 -21.79 -20.67 -0.05
C GLU A 136 -21.19 -20.17 -1.37
N LEU A 137 -22.02 -19.56 -2.23
CA LEU A 137 -21.59 -18.97 -3.48
C LEU A 137 -20.61 -17.81 -3.27
N VAL A 138 -20.89 -16.93 -2.31
CA VAL A 138 -20.03 -15.79 -1.98
C VAL A 138 -18.67 -16.27 -1.45
N GLU A 139 -18.64 -17.26 -0.56
CA GLU A 139 -17.41 -17.82 -0.03
C GLU A 139 -16.61 -18.58 -1.08
N ASP A 140 -17.26 -19.27 -2.02
CA ASP A 140 -16.59 -19.91 -3.16
C ASP A 140 -15.87 -18.88 -4.02
N ILE A 141 -16.54 -17.78 -4.38
CA ILE A 141 -15.95 -16.68 -5.14
C ILE A 141 -14.76 -16.05 -4.40
N ILE A 142 -14.90 -15.83 -3.08
CA ILE A 142 -13.81 -15.25 -2.28
C ILE A 142 -12.59 -16.17 -2.27
N ASN A 143 -12.80 -17.47 -2.04
CA ASN A 143 -11.73 -18.44 -1.83
C ASN A 143 -11.09 -18.93 -3.13
N ASN A 144 -11.91 -19.20 -4.15
CA ASN A 144 -11.47 -19.84 -5.38
C ASN A 144 -11.17 -18.84 -6.51
N ASP A 145 -11.97 -17.78 -6.66
CA ASP A 145 -11.76 -16.82 -7.74
C ASP A 145 -10.90 -15.64 -7.29
N LEU A 146 -11.32 -14.90 -6.27
CA LEU A 146 -10.62 -13.68 -5.84
C LEU A 146 -9.25 -13.98 -5.24
N LEU A 147 -9.17 -14.95 -4.32
CA LEU A 147 -7.90 -15.27 -3.67
C LEU A 147 -6.88 -15.81 -4.67
N SER A 148 -7.31 -16.71 -5.58
CA SER A 148 -6.45 -17.27 -6.62
C SER A 148 -5.95 -16.18 -7.56
N GLN A 149 -6.85 -15.31 -8.06
CA GLN A 149 -6.46 -14.21 -8.93
C GLN A 149 -5.50 -13.21 -8.26
N LEU A 150 -5.69 -12.94 -6.96
CA LEU A 150 -4.77 -12.07 -6.22
C LEU A 150 -3.38 -12.71 -6.07
N LYS A 151 -3.31 -14.03 -5.88
CA LYS A 151 -2.04 -14.80 -5.82
C LYS A 151 -1.37 -14.87 -7.18
N ASP A 152 -2.11 -15.17 -8.25
CA ASP A 152 -1.60 -15.25 -9.63
C ASP A 152 -1.04 -13.90 -10.12
N ASN A 153 -1.56 -12.79 -9.57
CA ASN A 153 -1.03 -11.44 -9.80
C ASN A 153 0.07 -11.04 -8.80
N ASP A 154 0.74 -11.98 -8.14
CA ASP A 154 1.85 -11.77 -7.21
C ASP A 154 1.56 -10.73 -6.10
N LYS A 155 0.31 -10.63 -5.62
CA LYS A 155 -0.02 -9.72 -4.53
C LYS A 155 0.51 -10.25 -3.21
N SER A 156 1.21 -9.39 -2.47
CA SER A 156 1.69 -9.75 -1.13
C SER A 156 0.52 -10.08 -0.18
N GLY A 157 0.75 -10.97 0.80
CA GLY A 157 -0.25 -11.34 1.80
C GLY A 157 -0.89 -10.14 2.50
N ASN A 158 -0.11 -9.08 2.80
CA ASN A 158 -0.64 -7.83 3.35
C ASN A 158 -1.59 -7.10 2.38
N THR A 159 -1.33 -7.18 1.07
CA THR A 159 -2.22 -6.60 0.05
C THR A 159 -3.50 -7.41 -0.05
N ILE A 160 -3.41 -8.75 -0.10
CA ILE A 160 -4.57 -9.65 -0.11
C ILE A 160 -5.46 -9.39 1.11
N ASN A 161 -4.88 -9.34 2.31
CA ASN A 161 -5.63 -9.06 3.56
C ASN A 161 -6.37 -7.71 3.53
N LYS A 162 -5.86 -6.72 2.78
CA LYS A 162 -6.58 -5.43 2.59
C LYS A 162 -7.78 -5.56 1.67
N TYR A 163 -7.75 -6.43 0.65
CA TYR A 163 -8.92 -6.71 -0.18
C TYR A 163 -9.98 -7.44 0.65
N MET A 164 -9.58 -8.49 1.37
CA MET A 164 -10.46 -9.25 2.26
C MET A 164 -11.11 -8.35 3.33
N SER A 165 -10.33 -7.46 3.95
CA SER A 165 -10.84 -6.49 4.92
C SER A 165 -11.88 -5.54 4.34
N VAL A 166 -11.77 -5.14 3.06
CA VAL A 166 -12.78 -4.29 2.41
C VAL A 166 -14.07 -5.08 2.21
N LEU A 167 -14.01 -6.31 1.72
CA LEU A 167 -15.18 -7.18 1.58
C LEU A 167 -15.88 -7.42 2.91
N THR A 168 -15.13 -7.83 3.94
CA THR A 168 -15.69 -8.04 5.30
C THR A 168 -16.44 -6.80 5.79
N GLN A 169 -15.87 -5.60 5.57
CA GLN A 169 -16.54 -4.36 5.97
C GLN A 169 -17.77 -4.03 5.12
N MET A 170 -17.77 -4.37 3.83
CA MET A 170 -18.93 -4.24 2.95
C MET A 170 -20.08 -5.13 3.44
N PHE A 171 -19.81 -6.41 3.68
CA PHE A 171 -20.80 -7.36 4.18
C PHE A 171 -21.28 -7.02 5.60
N LYS A 172 -20.39 -6.60 6.49
CA LYS A 172 -20.77 -6.12 7.82
C LYS A 172 -21.80 -5.00 7.75
N ARG A 173 -21.53 -4.00 6.89
CA ARG A 173 -22.47 -2.90 6.70
C ARG A 173 -23.76 -3.32 6.01
N ALA A 174 -23.70 -4.27 5.08
CA ALA A 174 -24.89 -4.83 4.45
C ALA A 174 -25.77 -5.56 5.46
N LYS A 175 -25.16 -6.35 6.36
CA LYS A 175 -25.84 -7.01 7.47
C LYS A 175 -26.49 -6.01 8.41
N ASP A 176 -25.77 -4.95 8.82
CA ASP A 176 -26.30 -3.87 9.67
C ASP A 176 -27.51 -3.16 9.02
N ARG A 177 -27.68 -3.27 7.71
CA ARG A 177 -28.80 -2.70 6.94
C ARG A 177 -29.87 -3.72 6.55
N GLY A 178 -29.76 -4.95 7.00
CA GLY A 178 -30.71 -6.04 6.72
C GLY A 178 -30.69 -6.53 5.26
N LYS A 179 -29.61 -6.25 4.50
CA LYS A 179 -29.46 -6.72 3.11
C LYS A 179 -28.97 -8.17 3.02
N VAL A 180 -28.23 -8.62 4.01
CA VAL A 180 -27.77 -10.00 4.17
C VAL A 180 -27.89 -10.40 5.64
N SER A 181 -27.97 -11.70 5.92
CA SER A 181 -28.05 -12.25 7.29
C SER A 181 -26.67 -12.63 7.86
N PHE A 182 -25.63 -12.69 7.02
CA PHE A 182 -24.30 -13.21 7.34
C PHE A 182 -23.17 -12.22 7.06
N ILE A 183 -21.98 -12.57 7.48
CA ILE A 183 -20.71 -11.98 7.06
C ILE A 183 -19.86 -13.16 6.60
N PRO A 184 -19.45 -13.22 5.31
CA PRO A 184 -18.68 -14.35 4.79
C PRO A 184 -17.31 -14.46 5.47
N ASP A 185 -16.83 -15.67 5.62
CA ASP A 185 -15.45 -15.87 6.07
C ASP A 185 -14.46 -15.42 5.00
N THR A 186 -13.45 -14.68 5.42
CA THR A 186 -12.45 -14.14 4.53
C THR A 186 -11.06 -14.65 4.93
N PRO A 187 -10.39 -15.41 4.04
CA PRO A 187 -9.13 -16.03 4.38
C PRO A 187 -8.04 -14.98 4.65
N THR A 188 -7.32 -15.18 5.76
CA THR A 188 -6.18 -14.34 6.14
C THR A 188 -4.89 -14.95 5.62
N GLN A 189 -4.09 -14.17 4.90
CA GLN A 189 -2.80 -14.59 4.38
C GLN A 189 -1.67 -14.20 5.33
N GLN A 190 -0.68 -15.08 5.44
CA GLN A 190 0.52 -14.80 6.21
C GLN A 190 1.26 -13.58 5.64
N VAL A 191 1.62 -12.66 6.52
CA VAL A 191 2.40 -11.47 6.14
C VAL A 191 3.87 -11.73 6.41
N ILE A 192 4.62 -11.89 5.33
CA ILE A 192 6.09 -11.95 5.41
C ILE A 192 6.61 -10.53 5.45
N ASN A 193 7.12 -10.12 6.61
CA ASN A 193 7.76 -8.82 6.75
C ASN A 193 9.20 -8.90 6.22
N THR A 194 9.47 -8.23 5.12
CA THR A 194 10.85 -8.08 4.64
C THR A 194 11.59 -7.12 5.58
N PRO A 195 12.73 -7.52 6.14
CA PRO A 195 13.55 -6.66 6.99
C PRO A 195 13.94 -5.38 6.25
N ARG A 196 13.91 -4.25 6.96
CA ARG A 196 14.37 -2.97 6.44
C ARG A 196 15.61 -2.57 7.19
N PHE A 197 16.74 -2.62 6.53
CA PHE A 197 18.03 -2.29 7.11
C PHE A 197 18.24 -0.78 7.17
N PRO A 198 18.87 -0.26 8.24
CA PRO A 198 19.27 1.14 8.31
C PRO A 198 20.37 1.46 7.28
N TYR A 199 20.52 2.73 6.97
CA TYR A 199 21.69 3.25 6.27
C TYR A 199 22.78 3.57 7.28
N GLU A 200 24.04 3.48 6.85
CA GLU A 200 25.15 4.05 7.58
C GLU A 200 25.21 5.57 7.34
N ASN A 201 25.84 6.29 8.26
CA ASN A 201 25.97 7.74 8.14
C ASN A 201 26.73 8.17 6.89
N GLN A 202 27.77 7.42 6.50
CA GLN A 202 28.55 7.67 5.30
C GLN A 202 27.71 7.45 4.03
N GLU A 203 26.88 6.42 3.98
CA GLU A 203 25.97 6.15 2.86
C GLU A 203 24.96 7.30 2.65
N LEU A 204 24.43 7.86 3.75
CA LEU A 204 23.53 9.02 3.67
C LEU A 204 24.26 10.29 3.21
N ASN A 205 25.55 10.43 3.54
CA ASN A 205 26.37 11.53 3.04
C ASN A 205 26.59 11.41 1.51
N PHE A 206 26.88 10.21 0.98
CA PHE A 206 26.96 9.98 -0.46
C PHE A 206 25.63 10.32 -1.19
N ILE A 207 24.49 9.99 -0.60
CA ILE A 207 23.18 10.38 -1.14
C ILE A 207 23.02 11.90 -1.17
N ASN A 208 23.46 12.60 -0.13
CA ASN A 208 23.43 14.07 -0.07
C ASN A 208 24.35 14.72 -1.09
N GLU A 209 25.57 14.20 -1.25
CA GLU A 209 26.52 14.67 -2.27
C GLU A 209 25.96 14.48 -3.66
N ARG A 210 25.36 13.31 -3.93
CA ARG A 210 24.73 13.05 -5.22
C ARG A 210 23.55 14.00 -5.49
N CYS A 211 22.79 14.38 -4.48
CA CYS A 211 21.78 15.43 -4.63
C CYS A 211 22.40 16.78 -5.04
N ARG A 212 23.55 17.17 -4.47
CA ARG A 212 24.25 18.41 -4.84
C ARG A 212 24.76 18.35 -6.28
N GLU A 213 25.40 17.24 -6.67
CA GLU A 213 25.90 17.05 -8.04
C GLU A 213 24.79 17.12 -9.09
N LEU A 214 23.66 16.50 -8.82
CA LEU A 214 22.51 16.50 -9.73
C LEU A 214 21.88 17.90 -9.84
N ASN A 215 21.87 18.68 -8.75
CA ASN A 215 21.29 20.02 -8.73
C ASN A 215 22.02 21.01 -9.66
N ASN A 216 23.33 20.84 -9.85
CA ASN A 216 24.11 21.69 -10.77
C ASN A 216 23.63 21.60 -12.24
N LYS A 217 22.70 20.69 -12.53
CA LYS A 217 22.12 20.44 -13.86
C LYS A 217 20.63 20.80 -13.96
N GLU A 218 20.02 21.29 -12.89
CA GLU A 218 18.58 21.59 -12.84
C GLU A 218 18.32 23.06 -12.47
N ILE A 219 17.18 23.59 -12.92
CA ILE A 219 16.80 25.01 -12.77
C ILE A 219 16.04 25.27 -11.47
N ASP A 220 15.39 24.25 -10.86
CA ASP A 220 14.39 24.40 -9.81
C ASP A 220 14.84 24.02 -8.39
N ASP A 221 16.12 23.81 -8.17
CA ASP A 221 16.69 23.40 -6.87
C ASP A 221 16.01 22.20 -6.18
N PHE A 222 15.24 21.41 -6.92
CA PHE A 222 14.48 20.28 -6.38
C PHE A 222 15.36 19.26 -5.66
N HIS A 223 16.57 19.03 -6.15
CA HIS A 223 17.53 18.09 -5.55
C HIS A 223 18.07 18.62 -4.22
N LEU A 224 18.36 19.91 -4.10
CA LEU A 224 18.79 20.54 -2.84
C LEU A 224 17.67 20.51 -1.80
N HIS A 225 16.43 20.83 -2.18
CA HIS A 225 15.28 20.71 -1.30
C HIS A 225 15.05 19.26 -0.85
N SER A 226 15.30 18.30 -1.73
CA SER A 226 15.22 16.87 -1.39
C SER A 226 16.33 16.44 -0.43
N LYS A 227 17.56 16.95 -0.60
CA LYS A 227 18.67 16.78 0.34
C LYS A 227 18.27 17.28 1.75
N ASP A 228 17.70 18.47 1.84
CA ASP A 228 17.29 19.05 3.11
C ASP A 228 16.18 18.21 3.76
N TYR A 229 15.25 17.73 2.95
CA TYR A 229 14.21 16.79 3.41
C TYR A 229 14.81 15.48 3.95
N PHE A 230 15.79 14.88 3.26
CA PHE A 230 16.45 13.66 3.75
C PHE A 230 17.19 13.89 5.05
N ASN A 231 17.87 15.03 5.19
CA ASN A 231 18.55 15.43 6.43
C ASN A 231 17.56 15.69 7.57
N LEU A 232 16.40 16.27 7.29
CA LEU A 232 15.34 16.42 8.29
C LEU A 232 14.83 15.07 8.78
N LEU A 233 14.60 14.10 7.88
CA LEU A 233 14.21 12.74 8.26
C LEU A 233 15.27 12.07 9.15
N ARG A 234 16.56 12.25 8.80
CA ARG A 234 17.70 11.69 9.54
C ARG A 234 17.84 12.31 10.93
N SER A 235 17.57 13.61 11.08
CA SER A 235 17.81 14.36 12.31
C SER A 235 16.70 14.28 13.35
N ALA A 236 15.46 14.04 12.92
CA ALA A 236 14.27 14.04 13.77
C ALA A 236 13.43 12.75 13.68
N GLY A 237 13.84 11.78 12.88
CA GLY A 237 13.19 10.47 12.79
C GLY A 237 11.74 10.50 12.27
N PHE A 238 11.34 11.49 11.49
CA PHE A 238 9.99 11.60 10.93
C PHE A 238 9.60 10.39 10.08
N ARG A 239 8.31 10.10 10.01
CA ARG A 239 7.77 9.26 8.94
C ARG A 239 7.85 10.01 7.62
N PRO A 240 8.49 9.46 6.56
CA PRO A 240 8.52 10.11 5.26
C PRO A 240 7.11 10.37 4.72
N GLY A 241 6.89 11.58 4.26
CA GLY A 241 5.63 12.00 3.66
C GLY A 241 5.03 13.24 4.27
N ASN A 242 3.74 13.18 4.59
CA ASN A 242 3.00 14.39 4.95
C ASN A 242 3.50 15.08 6.21
N GLU A 243 3.95 14.35 7.24
CA GLU A 243 4.40 14.95 8.49
C GLU A 243 5.47 16.04 8.25
N PRO A 244 6.68 15.69 7.75
CA PRO A 244 7.71 16.70 7.53
C PRO A 244 7.43 17.62 6.33
N LEU A 245 6.72 17.15 5.30
CA LEU A 245 6.42 17.97 4.12
C LEU A 245 5.31 19.02 4.36
N SER A 246 4.54 18.90 5.44
CA SER A 246 3.48 19.86 5.80
C SER A 246 3.91 20.83 6.90
N LEU A 247 5.13 20.70 7.41
CA LEU A 247 5.68 21.65 8.39
C LEU A 247 5.71 23.06 7.81
N ARG A 248 5.22 24.00 8.60
CA ARG A 248 5.29 25.43 8.32
C ARG A 248 6.31 26.09 9.23
N ARG A 249 6.73 27.29 8.93
CA ARG A 249 7.68 28.03 9.75
C ARG A 249 7.20 28.21 11.19
N LYS A 250 5.92 28.55 11.39
CA LYS A 250 5.30 28.64 12.72
C LYS A 250 5.30 27.35 13.54
N ASP A 251 5.51 26.20 12.89
CA ASP A 251 5.57 24.91 13.56
C ASP A 251 7.01 24.58 14.05
N CYS A 252 7.96 25.50 13.87
CA CYS A 252 9.37 25.34 14.19
C CYS A 252 9.76 26.32 15.31
N GLU A 253 10.37 25.81 16.37
CA GLU A 253 10.79 26.58 17.54
C GLU A 253 12.22 26.20 17.93
N ILE A 254 13.11 27.17 18.11
CA ILE A 254 14.44 26.94 18.65
C ILE A 254 14.33 26.89 20.18
N ILE A 255 14.79 25.81 20.77
CA ILE A 255 14.77 25.59 22.21
C ILE A 255 16.18 25.32 22.72
N SER A 256 16.52 25.87 23.86
CA SER A 256 17.79 25.60 24.55
C SER A 256 17.70 24.36 25.45
N SER A 257 18.79 23.64 25.60
CA SER A 257 18.86 22.50 26.54
C SER A 257 18.78 23.00 28.01
N PRO A 258 17.91 22.40 28.83
CA PRO A 258 17.88 22.75 30.25
C PRO A 258 19.21 22.54 31.01
N ASN A 259 19.98 21.55 30.56
CA ASN A 259 21.26 21.17 31.20
C ASN A 259 22.48 21.85 30.55
N ASN A 260 22.33 22.49 29.39
CA ASN A 260 23.39 23.20 28.70
C ASN A 260 22.77 24.30 27.82
N PRO A 261 22.62 25.54 28.34
CA PRO A 261 21.98 26.66 27.65
C PRO A 261 22.61 26.99 26.28
N ASP A 262 23.89 26.73 26.10
CA ASP A 262 24.62 26.97 24.85
C ASP A 262 24.26 25.95 23.75
N LYS A 263 23.52 24.90 24.12
CA LYS A 263 23.13 23.84 23.20
C LYS A 263 21.68 23.97 22.80
N GLU A 264 21.46 24.36 21.58
CA GLU A 264 20.14 24.58 20.99
C GLU A 264 19.71 23.42 20.10
N TYR A 265 18.41 23.27 19.98
CA TYR A 265 17.72 22.25 19.17
C TYR A 265 16.54 22.88 18.43
N LEU A 266 16.14 22.27 17.32
CA LEU A 266 14.94 22.67 16.60
C LEU A 266 13.80 21.70 16.93
N LYS A 267 12.81 22.22 17.65
CA LYS A 267 11.57 21.53 18.00
C LYS A 267 10.52 21.81 16.93
N TYR A 268 9.75 20.80 16.60
CA TYR A 268 8.63 20.89 15.66
C TYR A 268 7.31 20.60 16.36
N THR A 269 6.23 21.21 15.91
CA THR A 269 4.87 20.90 16.34
C THR A 269 4.09 20.29 15.17
N ILE A 270 3.69 19.02 15.28
CA ILE A 270 2.92 18.29 14.28
C ILE A 270 1.53 18.03 14.80
N TRP A 271 0.54 18.55 14.11
CA TRP A 271 -0.86 18.41 14.44
C TRP A 271 -1.49 17.19 13.75
N GLY A 272 -2.43 16.51 14.41
CA GLY A 272 -3.22 15.43 13.83
C GLY A 272 -2.41 14.22 13.38
N THR A 273 -1.46 13.73 14.19
CA THR A 273 -0.69 12.51 13.88
C THR A 273 -1.57 11.26 13.98
N LYS A 274 -1.07 10.14 13.45
CA LYS A 274 -1.80 8.86 13.45
C LYS A 274 -2.12 8.35 14.87
N THR A 275 -1.26 8.64 15.83
CA THR A 275 -1.29 8.06 17.18
C THR A 275 -1.59 9.07 18.27
N LYS A 276 -1.22 10.34 18.08
CA LYS A 276 -1.44 11.43 19.04
C LYS A 276 -2.02 12.66 18.34
N PRO A 277 -2.83 13.49 19.00
CA PRO A 277 -3.33 14.75 18.43
C PRO A 277 -2.19 15.72 18.14
N ILE A 278 -1.17 15.75 18.97
CA ILE A 278 0.02 16.58 18.83
C ILE A 278 1.25 15.72 19.05
N HIS A 279 2.30 15.98 18.28
CA HIS A 279 3.61 15.37 18.44
C HIS A 279 4.70 16.42 18.23
N ASN A 280 5.68 16.46 19.15
CA ASN A 280 6.74 17.46 19.16
C ASN A 280 8.12 16.79 18.98
N PRO A 281 8.49 16.36 17.76
CA PRO A 281 9.82 15.83 17.52
C PRO A 281 10.86 16.94 17.57
N ILE A 282 12.09 16.55 17.93
CA ILE A 282 13.22 17.46 18.06
C ILE A 282 14.32 17.01 17.10
N ALA A 283 14.76 17.90 16.22
CA ALA A 283 15.96 17.67 15.43
C ALA A 283 17.21 17.92 16.28
N ASN A 284 18.26 17.15 15.99
CA ASN A 284 19.52 17.31 16.68
C ASN A 284 20.19 18.66 16.38
N SER A 285 21.12 19.08 17.23
CA SER A 285 21.81 20.36 17.10
C SER A 285 22.63 20.50 15.81
N TRP A 286 23.07 19.38 15.21
CA TRP A 286 23.75 19.41 13.91
C TRP A 286 22.82 19.94 12.80
N PHE A 287 21.56 19.51 12.76
CA PHE A 287 20.59 20.00 11.78
C PHE A 287 20.36 21.50 11.95
N LEU A 288 20.18 21.97 13.19
CA LEU A 288 20.01 23.38 13.48
C LEU A 288 21.20 24.22 13.04
N LYS A 289 22.42 23.72 13.27
CA LYS A 289 23.65 24.46 12.95
C LYS A 289 24.02 24.46 11.47
N HIS A 290 23.76 23.37 10.75
CA HIS A 290 24.32 23.19 9.40
C HIS A 290 23.28 23.14 8.29
N ILE A 291 22.06 22.69 8.56
CA ILE A 291 21.04 22.52 7.50
C ILE A 291 19.97 23.60 7.58
N TYR A 292 19.51 23.96 8.78
CA TYR A 292 18.47 24.96 8.94
C TYR A 292 18.85 26.35 8.40
N PRO A 293 20.10 26.84 8.58
CA PRO A 293 20.55 28.08 7.95
C PRO A 293 20.56 28.01 6.40
N GLU A 294 21.00 26.86 5.82
CA GLU A 294 20.95 26.66 4.38
C GLU A 294 19.52 26.71 3.83
N ILE A 295 18.56 26.14 4.56
CA ILE A 295 17.13 26.21 4.22
C ILE A 295 16.65 27.67 4.25
N ASN A 296 17.00 28.41 5.30
CA ASN A 296 16.57 29.80 5.46
C ASN A 296 17.13 30.72 4.38
N GLU A 297 18.40 30.57 4.03
CA GLU A 297 19.03 31.34 2.96
C GLU A 297 18.41 31.01 1.60
N ARG A 298 18.19 29.74 1.30
CA ARG A 298 17.57 29.32 0.04
C ARG A 298 16.13 29.79 -0.10
N HIS A 299 15.43 29.95 1.02
CA HIS A 299 14.01 30.35 1.09
C HIS A 299 13.81 31.73 1.69
N LYS A 300 14.76 32.64 1.50
CA LYS A 300 14.66 34.01 2.07
C LYS A 300 13.42 34.78 1.68
N GLU A 301 12.79 34.44 0.56
CA GLU A 301 11.52 35.02 0.09
C GLU A 301 10.27 34.40 0.78
N TYR A 302 10.45 33.28 1.49
CA TYR A 302 9.38 32.49 2.13
C TYR A 302 9.61 32.41 3.65
N GLN A 303 9.50 33.56 4.33
CA GLN A 303 9.77 33.65 5.77
C GLN A 303 8.52 33.88 6.63
N ASN A 304 7.31 33.87 6.00
CA ASN A 304 6.07 34.02 6.75
C ASN A 304 5.73 32.76 7.55
N ASP A 305 5.09 32.93 8.68
CA ASP A 305 4.65 31.83 9.56
C ASP A 305 3.84 30.75 8.85
N THR A 306 3.11 31.12 7.80
CA THR A 306 2.28 30.22 7.01
C THR A 306 3.03 29.50 5.88
N ASP A 307 4.26 29.91 5.57
CA ASP A 307 5.07 29.29 4.52
C ASP A 307 5.55 27.92 4.94
N TYR A 308 5.65 27.02 3.96
CA TYR A 308 6.20 25.69 4.24
C TYR A 308 7.72 25.76 4.44
N LEU A 309 8.21 25.04 5.44
CA LEU A 309 9.63 24.95 5.73
C LEU A 309 10.43 24.39 4.55
N LEU A 310 9.89 23.36 3.90
CA LEU A 310 10.50 22.68 2.76
C LEU A 310 9.65 22.84 1.51
N PHE A 311 10.28 23.08 0.36
CA PHE A 311 9.61 23.27 -0.94
C PHE A 311 8.49 24.33 -0.88
N PRO A 312 8.72 25.56 -0.42
CA PRO A 312 7.64 26.54 -0.17
C PRO A 312 6.86 26.89 -1.44
N HIS A 313 7.51 26.88 -2.62
CA HIS A 313 6.91 27.16 -3.91
C HIS A 313 5.97 26.06 -4.43
N ILE A 314 6.01 24.82 -3.89
CA ILE A 314 5.19 23.71 -4.34
C ILE A 314 3.99 23.50 -3.43
N LYS A 315 2.78 23.82 -3.91
CA LYS A 315 1.55 23.68 -3.13
C LYS A 315 1.07 22.24 -2.99
N ASN A 316 1.29 21.39 -4.03
CA ASN A 316 0.82 20.00 -4.04
C ASN A 316 1.75 19.06 -3.27
N ARG A 317 1.51 18.91 -1.97
CA ARG A 317 2.31 18.07 -1.06
C ARG A 317 2.26 16.57 -1.37
N ARG A 318 1.17 16.10 -1.94
CA ARG A 318 1.04 14.70 -2.36
C ARG A 318 2.03 14.34 -3.50
N THR A 319 2.16 15.24 -4.46
CA THR A 319 3.12 15.08 -5.55
C THR A 319 4.55 15.07 -5.03
N LEU A 320 4.89 15.93 -4.06
CA LEU A 320 6.21 15.97 -3.44
C LEU A 320 6.60 14.64 -2.80
N LYS A 321 5.69 14.04 -2.02
CA LYS A 321 5.94 12.73 -1.42
C LYS A 321 6.36 11.67 -2.44
N HIS A 322 5.71 11.66 -3.60
CA HIS A 322 6.05 10.71 -4.66
C HIS A 322 7.36 11.06 -5.36
N LYS A 323 7.56 12.35 -5.69
CA LYS A 323 8.78 12.82 -6.36
C LYS A 323 10.02 12.58 -5.51
N THR A 324 10.00 12.98 -4.23
CA THR A 324 11.13 12.78 -3.31
C THR A 324 11.42 11.30 -3.05
N GLY A 325 10.39 10.47 -2.92
CA GLY A 325 10.57 9.02 -2.78
C GLY A 325 11.18 8.36 -4.02
N LYS A 326 10.75 8.77 -5.22
CA LYS A 326 11.34 8.30 -6.49
C LYS A 326 12.79 8.76 -6.66
N LEU A 327 13.08 10.03 -6.34
CA LEU A 327 14.43 10.56 -6.39
C LEU A 327 15.36 9.78 -5.45
N PHE A 328 14.97 9.59 -4.19
CA PHE A 328 15.75 8.82 -3.23
C PHE A 328 16.03 7.41 -3.73
N ALA A 329 15.01 6.71 -4.25
CA ALA A 329 15.19 5.37 -4.79
C ALA A 329 16.12 5.33 -6.01
N ARG A 330 16.04 6.33 -6.91
CA ARG A 330 16.94 6.48 -8.06
C ARG A 330 18.39 6.65 -7.59
N ILE A 331 18.66 7.65 -6.76
CA ILE A 331 20.00 7.93 -6.25
C ILE A 331 20.56 6.72 -5.48
N SER A 332 19.76 6.10 -4.61
CA SER A 332 20.22 4.94 -3.84
C SER A 332 20.54 3.74 -4.73
N LYS A 333 19.83 3.54 -5.86
CA LYS A 333 20.13 2.51 -6.85
C LYS A 333 21.41 2.81 -7.62
N ASP A 334 21.58 4.06 -8.09
CA ASP A 334 22.76 4.51 -8.80
C ASP A 334 24.04 4.33 -7.97
N LEU A 335 23.95 4.59 -6.67
CA LEU A 335 25.00 4.36 -5.68
C LEU A 335 25.12 2.91 -5.19
N LYS A 336 24.29 1.97 -5.70
CA LYS A 336 24.22 0.56 -5.26
C LYS A 336 23.88 0.38 -3.79
N LEU A 337 23.18 1.34 -3.18
CA LEU A 337 22.82 1.36 -1.76
C LEU A 337 21.38 0.90 -1.50
N PHE A 338 20.56 0.76 -2.54
CA PHE A 338 19.11 0.47 -2.40
C PHE A 338 18.83 -0.95 -1.91
N TYR A 339 19.63 -1.92 -2.36
CA TYR A 339 19.49 -3.33 -1.98
C TYR A 339 20.53 -3.69 -0.92
N HIS A 340 20.13 -4.38 0.14
CA HIS A 340 21.01 -4.78 1.22
C HIS A 340 20.51 -6.07 1.86
N LYS A 341 21.35 -7.11 1.98
CA LYS A 341 21.06 -8.40 2.64
C LYS A 341 19.68 -8.98 2.26
N GLY A 342 19.35 -8.99 0.96
CA GLY A 342 18.08 -9.53 0.45
C GLY A 342 16.85 -8.64 0.63
N GLY A 343 16.99 -7.46 1.25
CA GLY A 343 15.94 -6.47 1.42
C GLY A 343 16.16 -5.19 0.63
N THR A 344 15.16 -4.31 0.66
CA THR A 344 15.23 -2.98 0.05
C THR A 344 15.30 -1.89 1.11
N ARG A 345 16.06 -0.83 0.82
CA ARG A 345 16.18 0.35 1.69
C ARG A 345 15.52 1.58 1.03
N PRO A 346 14.16 1.69 1.06
CA PRO A 346 13.47 2.86 0.55
C PRO A 346 13.69 4.06 1.49
N LEU A 347 13.18 5.24 1.11
CA LEU A 347 13.26 6.47 1.91
C LEU A 347 12.87 6.27 3.39
N TYR A 348 11.97 5.35 3.67
CA TYR A 348 11.57 5.00 5.04
C TYR A 348 12.72 4.41 5.87
N ALA A 349 13.75 3.85 5.24
CA ALA A 349 14.92 3.30 5.94
C ALA A 349 15.74 4.37 6.68
N ILE A 350 15.66 5.65 6.29
CA ILE A 350 16.26 6.76 7.05
C ILE A 350 15.70 6.83 8.48
N ARG A 351 14.41 6.57 8.65
CA ARG A 351 13.80 6.51 9.98
C ARG A 351 14.32 5.32 10.81
N HIS A 352 14.65 4.19 10.13
CA HIS A 352 15.33 3.07 10.80
C HIS A 352 16.74 3.47 11.25
N THR A 353 17.47 4.21 10.40
CA THR A 353 18.79 4.76 10.77
C THR A 353 18.70 5.62 12.03
N TYR A 354 17.74 6.54 12.10
CA TYR A 354 17.55 7.39 13.28
C TYR A 354 17.32 6.57 14.57
N ALA A 355 16.41 5.59 14.52
CA ALA A 355 16.16 4.72 15.67
C ALA A 355 17.39 3.93 16.09
N THR A 356 18.09 3.35 15.11
CA THR A 356 19.31 2.54 15.37
C THR A 356 20.43 3.39 15.95
N GLU A 357 20.62 4.62 15.45
CA GLU A 357 21.64 5.55 15.98
C GLU A 357 21.36 5.98 17.42
N LEU A 358 20.11 6.27 17.76
CA LEU A 358 19.74 6.59 19.14
C LEU A 358 19.96 5.40 20.07
N TYR A 359 19.56 4.21 19.61
CA TYR A 359 19.74 2.99 20.38
C TYR A 359 21.23 2.68 20.63
N LYS A 360 22.08 2.81 19.61
CA LYS A 360 23.54 2.64 19.74
C LYS A 360 24.16 3.63 20.72
N LYS A 361 23.58 4.83 20.88
CA LYS A 361 23.97 5.84 21.86
C LYS A 361 23.44 5.57 23.28
N GLY A 362 22.75 4.45 23.49
CA GLY A 362 22.20 4.07 24.79
C GLY A 362 20.87 4.72 25.15
N THR A 363 20.17 5.38 24.19
CA THR A 363 18.86 5.97 24.47
C THR A 363 17.85 4.84 24.78
N PRO A 364 17.07 4.93 25.86
CA PRO A 364 16.03 3.96 26.20
C PRO A 364 15.01 3.79 25.08
N VAL A 365 14.51 2.57 24.90
CA VAL A 365 13.58 2.24 23.83
C VAL A 365 12.27 3.05 23.93
N GLU A 366 11.84 3.33 25.17
CA GLU A 366 10.66 4.13 25.48
C GLU A 366 10.83 5.57 25.00
N ASP A 367 11.99 6.16 25.21
CA ASP A 367 12.32 7.53 24.80
C ASP A 367 12.43 7.61 23.27
N ILE A 368 13.04 6.60 22.63
CA ILE A 368 13.06 6.50 21.17
C ILE A 368 11.63 6.41 20.62
N ALA A 369 10.78 5.61 21.26
CA ALA A 369 9.38 5.44 20.86
C ALA A 369 8.61 6.77 20.97
N GLU A 370 8.83 7.53 22.05
CA GLU A 370 8.22 8.84 22.25
C GLU A 370 8.69 9.85 21.19
N LEU A 371 10.01 10.00 21.00
CA LEU A 371 10.60 10.88 19.99
C LEU A 371 10.09 10.57 18.57
N MET A 372 9.90 9.30 18.26
CA MET A 372 9.43 8.86 16.95
C MET A 372 7.90 8.75 16.83
N ASN A 373 7.13 9.05 17.87
CA ASN A 373 5.68 8.86 17.92
C ASN A 373 5.25 7.45 17.46
N THR A 374 5.77 6.44 18.13
CA THR A 374 5.48 5.04 17.85
C THR A 374 5.42 4.26 19.18
N SER A 375 5.24 2.95 19.15
CA SER A 375 5.29 2.12 20.36
C SER A 375 6.66 1.47 20.54
N SER A 376 7.05 1.21 21.80
CA SER A 376 8.28 0.48 22.15
C SER A 376 8.34 -0.88 21.45
N ARG A 377 7.19 -1.58 21.35
CA ARG A 377 7.07 -2.82 20.58
C ARG A 377 7.49 -2.65 19.11
N MET A 378 7.09 -1.54 18.47
CA MET A 378 7.49 -1.25 17.07
C MET A 378 8.99 -0.94 16.97
N ILE A 379 9.58 -0.25 17.97
CA ILE A 379 11.02 -0.02 17.98
C ILE A 379 11.75 -1.36 18.03
N LEU A 380 11.41 -2.22 18.98
CA LEU A 380 12.04 -3.53 19.15
C LEU A 380 11.87 -4.44 17.93
N SER A 381 10.64 -4.57 17.43
CA SER A 381 10.33 -5.55 16.37
C SER A 381 10.71 -5.11 14.95
N VAL A 382 10.68 -3.80 14.67
CA VAL A 382 10.82 -3.29 13.29
C VAL A 382 12.14 -2.57 13.07
N TYR A 383 12.64 -1.88 14.09
CA TYR A 383 13.82 -1.04 13.94
C TYR A 383 15.10 -1.67 14.50
N LEU A 384 14.99 -2.47 15.56
CA LEU A 384 16.13 -3.05 16.26
C LEU A 384 16.23 -4.59 16.15
N GLY A 385 15.16 -5.26 15.75
CA GLY A 385 15.04 -6.73 15.74
C GLY A 385 16.02 -7.50 14.86
N HIS A 386 16.93 -6.80 14.18
CA HIS A 386 17.86 -7.39 13.23
C HIS A 386 19.31 -6.86 13.37
N THR A 387 19.66 -6.28 14.49
CA THR A 387 21.04 -5.82 14.74
C THR A 387 21.74 -6.72 15.75
N ASP A 388 22.96 -7.18 15.43
CA ASP A 388 23.80 -7.96 16.37
C ASP A 388 24.00 -7.17 17.67
N GLN A 389 24.09 -5.83 17.57
CA GLN A 389 24.18 -4.96 18.73
C GLN A 389 22.94 -5.03 19.66
N SER A 390 21.74 -5.26 19.09
CA SER A 390 20.54 -5.43 19.93
C SER A 390 20.60 -6.74 20.76
N LEU A 391 21.17 -7.79 20.19
CA LEU A 391 21.37 -9.06 20.87
C LEU A 391 22.48 -8.97 21.93
N ILE A 392 23.59 -8.29 21.60
CA ILE A 392 24.69 -8.03 22.53
C ILE A 392 24.20 -7.21 23.73
N ASN A 393 23.50 -6.11 23.49
CA ASN A 393 22.96 -5.26 24.57
C ASN A 393 21.92 -5.99 25.42
N LEU A 394 21.17 -6.94 24.85
CA LEU A 394 20.27 -7.82 25.59
C LEU A 394 21.08 -8.79 26.49
N ALA A 395 22.12 -9.37 25.95
CA ALA A 395 23.02 -10.28 26.69
C ALA A 395 23.74 -9.56 27.84
N GLU A 396 24.18 -8.32 27.63
CA GLU A 396 24.83 -7.50 28.65
C GLU A 396 23.88 -7.07 29.79
N ARG A 397 22.56 -6.97 29.51
CA ARG A 397 21.53 -6.66 30.51
C ARG A 397 21.14 -7.86 31.38
N VAL A 398 21.51 -9.08 30.98
CA VAL A 398 21.32 -10.27 31.83
C VAL A 398 22.33 -10.16 33.00
N PRO A 399 21.87 -10.01 34.26
CA PRO A 399 22.82 -9.89 35.36
C PRO A 399 23.71 -11.12 35.43
N ASN A 400 25.02 -10.93 35.49
CA ASN A 400 26.02 -12.00 35.75
C ASN A 400 25.83 -12.58 37.18
N LYS A 401 24.65 -13.13 37.47
CA LYS A 401 24.32 -13.76 38.77
C LYS A 401 24.49 -15.27 38.77
N PHE A 402 25.14 -15.85 37.81
CA PHE A 402 25.60 -17.22 37.95
C PHE A 402 26.98 -17.20 38.64
N LYS A 403 26.98 -17.05 39.98
CA LYS A 403 28.14 -17.48 40.79
C LYS A 403 28.26 -19.00 40.58
N VAL A 404 29.27 -19.42 39.84
CA VAL A 404 29.67 -20.80 39.87
C VAL A 404 30.03 -21.11 41.33
N VAL A 405 29.15 -21.84 42.01
CA VAL A 405 29.48 -22.43 43.29
C VAL A 405 30.51 -23.50 42.99
N LYS A 406 31.75 -23.24 43.37
CA LYS A 406 32.83 -24.25 43.35
C LYS A 406 32.59 -25.29 44.44
#